data_b6db6d38fd7da3af93800cf99c1bd7c1
#
_entry.id   b6db6d38fd7da3af93800cf99c1bd7c1
#
_cell.length_a   1.000
_cell.length_b   1.000
_cell.length_c   1.000
_cell.angle_alpha   90.00
_cell.angle_beta   90.00
_cell.angle_gamma   90.00
#
_symmetry.space_group_name_H-M   'P 1'
#
loop_
_entity.id
_entity.type
_entity.pdbx_description
1 polymer ?
#
loop_
_entity_poly.entity_id
_entity_poly.type
_entity_poly.pdbx_seq_one_letter_code
_entity_poly.pdbx_strand_id
1 'polypeptide(L)'
;TCRQDHECQVQDDFQALHARVLEADALILVTPVYWHEVSEAGKAFADRLRRCEATRGEESKLSAKPVIAVAAAGGSGNGMITCLWSMERWIEHVRARKFDFIPVNRWNREYKQAAIRKAARAMVRESRS
;
A
#
# COMPACT_ATOMS: atom_id res chain seq x y z
N THR A 1 -13.19 -5.59 20.00
CA THR A 1 -11.91 -5.86 19.29
C THR A 1 -11.78 -4.95 18.07
N CYS A 2 -10.57 -4.75 17.59
CA CYS A 2 -10.35 -3.90 16.41
C CYS A 2 -11.11 -4.36 15.16
N ARG A 3 -11.45 -5.63 15.06
CA ARG A 3 -12.26 -6.15 13.96
C ARG A 3 -13.75 -5.81 14.11
N GLN A 4 -14.23 -5.68 15.33
CA GLN A 4 -15.63 -5.36 15.64
C GLN A 4 -15.85 -3.85 15.67
N ASP A 5 -14.91 -3.14 16.31
CA ASP A 5 -15.02 -1.70 16.52
C ASP A 5 -14.47 -0.91 15.34
N HIS A 6 -13.71 -1.57 14.46
CA HIS A 6 -13.01 -0.97 13.31
C HIS A 6 -12.00 0.12 13.70
N GLU A 7 -11.50 0.02 14.94
CA GLU A 7 -10.50 0.94 15.48
C GLU A 7 -9.39 0.13 16.13
N CYS A 8 -8.15 0.61 15.98
CA CYS A 8 -7.02 -0.02 16.62
C CYS A 8 -7.06 0.25 18.12
N GLN A 9 -6.88 -0.80 18.93
CA GLN A 9 -6.93 -0.69 20.38
C GLN A 9 -5.67 -0.04 20.96
N VAL A 10 -4.58 -0.04 20.24
CA VAL A 10 -3.33 0.63 20.65
C VAL A 10 -3.43 2.11 20.28
N GLN A 11 -3.34 2.97 21.27
CA GLN A 11 -3.45 4.42 21.07
C GLN A 11 -2.06 5.02 20.84
N ASP A 12 -1.82 5.46 19.61
CA ASP A 12 -0.57 6.10 19.19
C ASP A 12 -0.85 6.95 17.95
N ASP A 13 0.15 7.23 17.13
CA ASP A 13 0.01 8.00 15.89
C ASP A 13 -0.74 7.26 14.78
N PHE A 14 -1.03 5.97 14.95
CA PHE A 14 -1.77 5.19 13.95
C PHE A 14 -3.17 5.75 13.70
N GLN A 15 -3.88 6.22 14.72
CA GLN A 15 -5.25 6.73 14.56
C GLN A 15 -5.29 7.90 13.57
N ALA A 16 -4.35 8.84 13.68
CA ALA A 16 -4.27 9.97 12.75
C ALA A 16 -3.91 9.50 11.34
N LEU A 17 -2.98 8.57 11.21
CA LEU A 17 -2.60 8.00 9.92
C LEU A 17 -3.76 7.23 9.29
N HIS A 18 -4.46 6.42 10.06
CA HIS A 18 -5.64 5.66 9.62
C HIS A 18 -6.70 6.60 9.03
N ALA A 19 -7.03 7.68 9.74
CA ALA A 19 -7.99 8.67 9.27
C ALA A 19 -7.56 9.28 7.91
N ARG A 20 -6.29 9.66 7.78
CA ARG A 20 -5.76 10.24 6.54
C ARG A 20 -5.80 9.26 5.38
N VAL A 21 -5.49 7.99 5.63
CA VAL A 21 -5.58 6.95 4.60
C VAL A 21 -7.01 6.77 4.11
N LEU A 22 -7.99 6.81 5.01
CA LEU A 22 -9.39 6.68 4.64
C LEU A 22 -9.91 7.90 3.87
N GLU A 23 -9.41 9.10 4.17
CA GLU A 23 -9.80 10.35 3.48
C GLU A 23 -9.16 10.49 2.09
N ALA A 24 -8.01 9.87 1.86
CA ALA A 24 -7.31 9.98 0.58
C ALA A 24 -8.11 9.35 -0.56
N ASP A 25 -8.04 9.94 -1.75
CA ASP A 25 -8.72 9.41 -2.94
C ASP A 25 -7.96 8.23 -3.57
N ALA A 26 -6.66 8.14 -3.31
CA ALA A 26 -5.78 7.13 -3.86
C ALA A 26 -4.58 6.94 -2.92
N LEU A 27 -3.89 5.81 -3.04
CA LEU A 27 -2.72 5.51 -2.21
C LEU A 27 -1.52 5.11 -3.06
N ILE A 28 -0.35 5.54 -2.62
CA ILE A 28 0.92 5.02 -3.12
C ILE A 28 1.65 4.42 -1.92
N LEU A 29 1.81 3.10 -1.94
CA LEU A 29 2.50 2.36 -0.89
C LEU A 29 3.92 2.06 -1.35
N VAL A 30 4.90 2.63 -0.67
CA VAL A 30 6.31 2.47 -1.00
C VAL A 30 7.01 1.78 0.17
N THR A 31 7.70 0.67 -0.12
CA THR A 31 8.47 -0.05 0.89
C THR A 31 9.85 -0.41 0.37
N PRO A 32 10.89 -0.36 1.23
CA PRO A 32 12.11 -1.10 0.92
C PRO A 32 11.83 -2.60 0.98
N VAL A 33 12.61 -3.39 0.26
CA VAL A 33 12.53 -4.86 0.33
C VAL A 33 13.50 -5.35 1.40
N TYR A 34 12.98 -5.89 2.47
CA TYR A 34 13.75 -6.50 3.55
C TYR A 34 13.51 -8.00 3.51
N TRP A 35 14.52 -8.76 3.10
CA TRP A 35 14.44 -10.21 2.98
C TRP A 35 13.16 -10.68 2.25
N HIS A 36 12.99 -10.21 1.02
CA HIS A 36 11.85 -10.55 0.14
C HIS A 36 10.47 -10.03 0.62
N GLU A 37 10.42 -9.25 1.69
CA GLU A 37 9.17 -8.79 2.31
C GLU A 37 9.12 -7.26 2.42
N VAL A 38 7.93 -6.75 2.74
CA VAL A 38 7.78 -5.35 3.14
C VAL A 38 8.57 -5.08 4.41
N SER A 39 8.96 -3.83 4.64
CA SER A 39 9.66 -3.45 5.87
C SER A 39 8.83 -3.76 7.11
N GLU A 40 9.49 -3.91 8.24
CA GLU A 40 8.82 -4.15 9.53
C GLU A 40 7.77 -3.09 9.83
N ALA A 41 8.11 -1.82 9.63
CA ALA A 41 7.17 -0.72 9.82
C ALA A 41 6.00 -0.80 8.83
N GLY A 42 6.27 -1.11 7.58
CA GLY A 42 5.24 -1.30 6.55
C GLY A 42 4.31 -2.46 6.89
N LYS A 43 4.87 -3.56 7.36
CA LYS A 43 4.09 -4.75 7.77
C LYS A 43 3.21 -4.43 8.98
N ALA A 44 3.77 -3.76 9.99
CA ALA A 44 3.02 -3.37 11.18
C ALA A 44 1.83 -2.45 10.81
N PHE A 45 2.06 -1.46 9.98
CA PHE A 45 1.03 -0.57 9.47
C PHE A 45 -0.05 -1.35 8.70
N ALA A 46 0.35 -2.17 7.74
CA ALA A 46 -0.56 -2.95 6.92
C ALA A 46 -1.41 -3.91 7.76
N ASP A 47 -0.82 -4.57 8.75
CA ASP A 47 -1.53 -5.48 9.63
C ASP A 47 -2.55 -4.77 10.51
N ARG A 48 -2.20 -3.61 11.05
CA ARG A 48 -3.13 -2.82 11.87
C ARG A 48 -4.29 -2.31 11.02
N LEU A 49 -4.00 -1.79 9.83
CA LEU A 49 -5.01 -1.24 8.93
C LEU A 49 -5.99 -2.33 8.46
N ARG A 50 -5.49 -3.50 8.02
CA ARG A 50 -6.36 -4.57 7.58
C ARG A 50 -7.25 -5.12 8.68
N ARG A 51 -6.76 -5.15 9.92
CA ARG A 51 -7.58 -5.61 11.05
C ARG A 51 -8.76 -4.69 11.33
N CYS A 52 -8.58 -3.40 11.08
CA CYS A 52 -9.66 -2.43 11.25
C CYS A 52 -10.63 -2.41 10.07
N GLU A 53 -10.13 -2.59 8.85
CA GLU A 53 -10.89 -2.30 7.64
C GLU A 53 -11.40 -3.53 6.87
N ALA A 54 -10.68 -4.66 6.89
CA ALA A 54 -11.05 -5.81 6.07
C ALA A 54 -12.45 -6.36 6.40
N THR A 55 -12.84 -6.31 7.67
CA THR A 55 -14.17 -6.81 8.09
C THR A 55 -15.32 -5.85 7.76
N ARG A 56 -15.03 -4.61 7.36
CA ARG A 56 -16.04 -3.70 6.82
C ARG A 56 -16.48 -4.08 5.41
N GLY A 57 -15.66 -4.86 4.71
CA GLY A 57 -15.95 -5.23 3.33
C GLY A 57 -16.09 -4.02 2.41
N GLU A 58 -17.18 -3.97 1.65
CA GLU A 58 -17.44 -2.89 0.70
C GLU A 58 -17.77 -1.55 1.38
N GLU A 59 -18.15 -1.56 2.65
CA GLU A 59 -18.41 -0.34 3.40
C GLU A 59 -17.12 0.39 3.81
N SER A 60 -15.98 -0.27 3.74
CA SER A 60 -14.69 0.38 4.00
C SER A 60 -14.41 1.43 2.95
N LYS A 61 -13.89 2.57 3.39
CA LYS A 61 -13.40 3.61 2.46
C LYS A 61 -12.17 3.17 1.69
N LEU A 62 -11.56 2.03 2.02
CA LEU A 62 -10.50 1.40 1.21
C LEU A 62 -11.07 0.65 0.01
N SER A 63 -12.33 0.23 0.08
CA SER A 63 -12.95 -0.52 -1.01
C SER A 63 -12.91 0.27 -2.32
N ALA A 64 -12.41 -0.36 -3.37
CA ALA A 64 -12.21 0.22 -4.70
C ALA A 64 -11.25 1.42 -4.77
N LYS A 65 -10.61 1.81 -3.68
CA LYS A 65 -9.61 2.89 -3.68
C LYS A 65 -8.39 2.45 -4.49
N PRO A 66 -7.96 3.22 -5.50
CA PRO A 66 -6.82 2.81 -6.33
C PRO A 66 -5.50 2.90 -5.56
N VAL A 67 -4.65 1.89 -5.75
CA VAL A 67 -3.37 1.77 -5.06
C VAL A 67 -2.25 1.47 -6.05
N ILE A 68 -1.17 2.22 -5.96
CA ILE A 68 0.10 1.91 -6.59
C ILE A 68 1.02 1.31 -5.52
N ALA A 69 1.59 0.15 -5.80
CA ALA A 69 2.56 -0.48 -4.91
C ALA A 69 3.97 -0.39 -5.49
N VAL A 70 4.91 0.06 -4.68
CA VAL A 70 6.32 0.21 -5.08
C VAL A 70 7.19 -0.57 -4.10
N ALA A 71 8.00 -1.48 -4.62
CA ALA A 71 8.98 -2.22 -3.83
C ALA A 71 10.39 -1.86 -4.31
N ALA A 72 11.21 -1.31 -3.42
CA ALA A 72 12.55 -0.85 -3.75
C ALA A 72 13.60 -1.77 -3.09
N ALA A 73 14.27 -2.57 -3.91
CA ALA A 73 15.33 -3.48 -3.47
C ALA A 73 16.70 -2.86 -3.74
N GLY A 74 17.45 -2.58 -2.68
CA GLY A 74 18.85 -2.17 -2.79
C GLY A 74 19.76 -3.38 -3.06
N GLY A 75 21.04 -3.17 -3.05
CA GLY A 75 22.02 -4.24 -3.13
C GLY A 75 21.83 -5.16 -4.34
N SER A 76 21.47 -6.40 -4.08
CA SER A 76 21.30 -7.42 -5.13
C SER A 76 20.09 -7.21 -6.03
N GLY A 77 19.11 -6.44 -5.61
CA GLY A 77 17.83 -6.32 -6.31
C GLY A 77 16.90 -7.52 -6.14
N ASN A 78 17.25 -8.47 -5.29
CA ASN A 78 16.45 -9.68 -5.07
C ASN A 78 15.21 -9.37 -4.21
N GLY A 79 14.14 -10.12 -4.46
CA GLY A 79 12.95 -10.11 -3.62
C GLY A 79 11.90 -9.05 -3.96
N MET A 80 12.11 -8.23 -4.98
CA MET A 80 11.13 -7.21 -5.39
C MET A 80 9.78 -7.82 -5.75
N ILE A 81 9.79 -8.88 -6.53
CA ILE A 81 8.55 -9.50 -7.04
C ILE A 81 7.80 -10.19 -5.91
N THR A 82 8.51 -10.92 -5.04
CA THR A 82 7.90 -11.55 -3.88
C THR A 82 7.29 -10.52 -2.94
N CYS A 83 7.98 -9.39 -2.73
CA CYS A 83 7.47 -8.28 -1.92
C CYS A 83 6.21 -7.67 -2.53
N LEU A 84 6.21 -7.42 -3.84
CA LEU A 84 5.02 -6.91 -4.55
C LEU A 84 3.85 -7.88 -4.49
N TRP A 85 4.12 -9.18 -4.57
CA TRP A 85 3.08 -10.19 -4.42
C TRP A 85 2.43 -10.15 -3.03
N SER A 86 3.23 -9.97 -2.00
CA SER A 86 2.72 -9.78 -0.64
C SER A 86 1.83 -8.52 -0.55
N MET A 87 2.26 -7.43 -1.16
CA MET A 87 1.48 -6.19 -1.22
C MET A 87 0.17 -6.37 -2.00
N GLU A 88 0.21 -7.12 -3.10
CA GLU A 88 -0.99 -7.44 -3.89
C GLU A 88 -2.02 -8.18 -3.04
N ARG A 89 -1.59 -9.17 -2.28
CA ARG A 89 -2.48 -9.93 -1.38
C ARG A 89 -3.13 -9.03 -0.34
N TRP A 90 -2.38 -8.07 0.20
CA TRP A 90 -2.93 -7.10 1.14
C TRP A 90 -3.97 -6.20 0.47
N ILE A 91 -3.66 -5.69 -0.71
CA ILE A 91 -4.58 -4.82 -1.49
C ILE A 91 -5.90 -5.56 -1.75
N GLU A 92 -5.82 -6.82 -2.17
CA GLU A 92 -7.01 -7.66 -2.38
C GLU A 92 -7.79 -7.88 -1.09
N HIS A 93 -7.08 -8.14 0.00
CA HIS A 93 -7.70 -8.42 1.29
C HIS A 93 -8.53 -7.24 1.82
N VAL A 94 -8.05 -6.01 1.63
CA VAL A 94 -8.79 -4.80 2.02
C VAL A 94 -9.74 -4.29 0.93
N ARG A 95 -9.87 -5.03 -0.18
CA ARG A 95 -10.73 -4.74 -1.33
C ARG A 95 -10.39 -3.44 -2.05
N ALA A 96 -9.17 -2.95 -1.91
CA ALA A 96 -8.69 -1.83 -2.68
C ALA A 96 -8.45 -2.24 -4.14
N ARG A 97 -8.35 -1.28 -5.03
CA ARG A 97 -8.16 -1.54 -6.46
C ARG A 97 -6.68 -1.49 -6.82
N LYS A 98 -6.20 -2.53 -7.47
CA LYS A 98 -4.83 -2.59 -7.97
C LYS A 98 -4.71 -1.67 -9.18
N PHE A 99 -3.88 -0.64 -9.06
CA PHE A 99 -3.65 0.29 -10.17
C PHE A 99 -2.33 -0.03 -10.89
N ASP A 100 -1.22 -0.11 -10.15
CA ASP A 100 0.07 -0.44 -10.75
C ASP A 100 1.01 -1.02 -9.69
N PHE A 101 1.97 -1.85 -10.16
CA PHE A 101 3.00 -2.47 -9.33
C PHE A 101 4.36 -2.17 -9.93
N ILE A 102 5.23 -1.51 -9.18
CA ILE A 102 6.48 -0.98 -9.71
C ILE A 102 7.67 -1.50 -8.89
N PRO A 103 8.44 -2.46 -9.44
CA PRO A 103 9.67 -2.91 -8.82
C PRO A 103 10.82 -1.95 -9.15
N VAL A 104 11.58 -1.57 -8.11
CA VAL A 104 12.71 -0.65 -8.26
C VAL A 104 13.98 -1.30 -7.71
N ASN A 105 15.06 -1.25 -8.48
CA ASN A 105 16.39 -1.62 -8.04
C ASN A 105 17.41 -0.54 -8.42
N ARG A 106 18.69 -0.76 -8.11
CA ARG A 106 19.73 0.24 -8.39
C ARG A 106 19.98 0.50 -9.89
N TRP A 107 19.66 -0.48 -10.75
CA TRP A 107 19.88 -0.33 -12.20
C TRP A 107 18.73 0.33 -12.94
N ASN A 108 17.50 0.18 -12.45
CA ASN A 108 16.30 0.71 -13.10
C ASN A 108 15.74 1.98 -12.42
N ARG A 109 16.39 2.44 -11.34
CA ARG A 109 15.86 3.50 -10.47
C ARG A 109 15.46 4.76 -11.24
N GLU A 110 16.30 5.21 -12.18
CA GLU A 110 16.04 6.45 -12.91
C GLU A 110 14.74 6.39 -13.72
N TYR A 111 14.60 5.38 -14.59
CA TYR A 111 13.39 5.30 -15.41
C TYR A 111 12.17 4.82 -14.60
N LYS A 112 12.37 4.08 -13.53
CA LYS A 112 11.24 3.70 -12.66
C LYS A 112 10.70 4.90 -11.86
N GLN A 113 11.54 5.82 -11.44
CA GLN A 113 11.06 7.07 -10.83
C GLN A 113 10.18 7.86 -11.80
N ALA A 114 10.57 7.94 -13.06
CA ALA A 114 9.75 8.57 -14.10
C ALA A 114 8.41 7.82 -14.28
N ALA A 115 8.46 6.50 -14.29
CA ALA A 115 7.26 5.66 -14.40
C ALA A 115 6.32 5.87 -13.20
N ILE A 116 6.85 5.96 -11.97
CA ILE A 116 6.05 6.22 -10.76
C ILE A 116 5.33 7.56 -10.87
N ARG A 117 6.03 8.62 -11.31
CA ARG A 117 5.41 9.93 -11.50
C ARG A 117 4.28 9.89 -12.53
N LYS A 118 4.49 9.21 -13.65
CA LYS A 118 3.46 9.06 -14.69
C LYS A 118 2.27 8.24 -14.20
N ALA A 119 2.52 7.16 -13.48
CA ALA A 119 1.47 6.32 -12.90
C ALA A 119 0.65 7.11 -11.88
N ALA A 120 1.29 7.89 -11.01
CA ALA A 120 0.62 8.74 -10.04
C ALA A 120 -0.30 9.76 -10.71
N ARG A 121 0.19 10.42 -11.76
CA ARG A 121 -0.64 11.38 -12.54
C ARG A 121 -1.81 10.70 -13.20
N ALA A 122 -1.61 9.52 -13.79
CA ALA A 122 -2.68 8.76 -14.43
C ALA A 122 -3.74 8.35 -13.40
N MET A 123 -3.32 7.90 -12.23
CA MET A 123 -4.22 7.51 -11.14
C MET A 123 -5.07 8.68 -10.64
N VAL A 124 -4.45 9.86 -10.47
CA VAL A 124 -5.18 11.07 -10.05
C VAL A 124 -6.20 11.51 -11.11
N ARG A 125 -5.82 11.48 -12.39
CA ARG A 125 -6.75 11.82 -13.49
C ARG A 125 -7.94 10.88 -13.53
N GLU A 126 -7.72 9.59 -13.36
CA GLU A 126 -8.78 8.59 -13.36
C GLU A 126 -9.74 8.78 -12.17
N SER A 127 -9.22 9.07 -10.98
CA SER A 127 -10.05 9.25 -9.79
C SER A 127 -10.89 10.53 -9.82
N ARG A 128 -10.59 11.47 -10.72
CA ARG A 128 -11.34 12.73 -10.90
C ARG A 128 -12.35 12.68 -12.06
N SER A 129 -12.35 11.61 -12.83
CA SER A 129 -13.25 11.46 -13.96
C SER A 129 -14.60 10.86 -13.59
#